data_33b3640e4135324e9a4480de8c786b2e
#
_entry.id   33b3640e4135324e9a4480de8c786b2e
#
_cell.length_a   1.000
_cell.length_b   1.000
_cell.length_c   1.000
_cell.angle_alpha   90.00
_cell.angle_beta   90.00
_cell.angle_gamma   90.00
#
_symmetry.space_group_name_H-M   'P 1'
#
loop_
_entity.id
_entity.type
_entity.pdbx_description
1 polymer ?
#
loop_
_entity_poly.entity_id
_entity_poly.type
_entity_poly.pdbx_seq_one_letter_code
_entity_poly.pdbx_strand_id
1 'polypeptide(L)'
;LGLGSPADSASASSPGRTSPAVRLKDLVARPPSPVDRSALRDALADRTVLVTGAGGSIGAELSRQLAALTPFQLALVDVSEHNLYRLETALHAEGHSSPEFCIADVRDASLMEGLFRRLRPDVVLHAAAYKHVPLMERHPAEAFRTNTLATARLLRLCEEHRVDRFVFVSTDKAVRPASVMGSTKQLSEWYVRTAETPPHCTTVRFGNVFGTQGSVVPRFEEKLAAGEPVPVTHPDMERYFMSPEEACGLILQTLLLKTYPTYIFRMGEPLKIQWLAERLVEHWYPHVDPETMIEYVGRRPGEKLSEDLVRENETVHDTDHPSILGLDAPVPHARARLHAHLRRLQAASAPGHASREQLRTLLLSTTPDDAEAVEASSSDRSSFDP
;
A
#
# COMPACT_ATOMS: atom_id res chain seq x y z
N LEU A 1 0.89 73.16 9.28
CA LEU A 1 1.78 72.18 8.67
C LEU A 1 1.36 70.82 9.19
N GLY A 2 0.41 70.19 8.52
CA GLY A 2 -0.10 68.91 8.90
C GLY A 2 0.72 67.77 8.33
N LEU A 3 1.10 66.83 9.20
CA LEU A 3 1.66 65.56 8.79
C LEU A 3 0.58 64.50 9.03
N GLY A 4 0.04 63.96 7.91
CA GLY A 4 -0.87 62.86 7.95
C GLY A 4 -0.15 61.56 8.33
N SER A 5 -0.69 60.85 9.27
CA SER A 5 -0.29 59.52 9.69
C SER A 5 -0.70 58.50 8.62
N PRO A 6 0.13 57.53 8.24
CA PRO A 6 -0.30 56.42 7.39
C PRO A 6 -1.12 55.41 8.21
N ALA A 7 -2.22 55.01 7.67
CA ALA A 7 -3.12 54.02 8.22
C ALA A 7 -2.38 52.66 8.34
N ASP A 8 -2.43 52.10 9.53
CA ASP A 8 -2.05 50.73 9.83
C ASP A 8 -2.92 49.75 9.05
N SER A 9 -2.32 49.14 8.02
CA SER A 9 -2.84 47.90 7.44
C SER A 9 -2.41 46.74 8.33
N ALA A 10 -3.14 46.47 9.40
CA ALA A 10 -3.00 45.27 10.17
C ALA A 10 -3.38 44.07 9.29
N SER A 11 -2.38 43.40 8.75
CA SER A 11 -2.51 42.06 8.22
C SER A 11 -2.82 41.14 9.40
N ALA A 12 -4.09 40.85 9.61
CA ALA A 12 -4.54 39.83 10.54
C ALA A 12 -4.08 38.47 10.01
N SER A 13 -2.92 37.99 10.47
CA SER A 13 -2.55 36.59 10.43
C SER A 13 -3.52 35.84 11.33
N SER A 14 -4.56 35.25 10.74
CA SER A 14 -5.46 34.36 11.44
C SER A 14 -4.64 33.22 12.04
N PRO A 15 -4.76 32.96 13.37
CA PRO A 15 -4.10 31.81 13.98
C PRO A 15 -4.66 30.55 13.31
N GLY A 16 -3.77 29.66 12.82
CA GLY A 16 -4.14 28.42 12.18
C GLY A 16 -5.16 27.65 13.04
N ARG A 17 -6.36 27.46 12.51
CA ARG A 17 -7.41 26.69 13.17
C ARG A 17 -6.95 25.23 13.23
N THR A 18 -6.73 24.69 14.41
CA THR A 18 -6.61 23.26 14.63
C THR A 18 -8.00 22.73 14.95
N SER A 19 -8.61 22.06 13.97
CA SER A 19 -9.81 21.24 14.23
C SER A 19 -9.37 19.84 14.70
N PRO A 20 -10.12 19.16 15.57
CA PRO A 20 -9.85 17.77 15.90
C PRO A 20 -9.81 16.92 14.62
N ALA A 21 -8.82 16.03 14.50
CA ALA A 21 -8.73 15.15 13.35
C ALA A 21 -10.01 14.31 13.18
N VAL A 22 -10.60 14.35 12.01
CA VAL A 22 -11.80 13.56 11.68
C VAL A 22 -11.38 12.09 11.48
N ARG A 23 -12.09 11.18 12.14
CA ARG A 23 -11.87 9.72 12.00
C ARG A 23 -12.97 9.11 11.15
N LEU A 24 -12.67 8.03 10.45
CA LEU A 24 -13.64 7.32 9.59
C LEU A 24 -14.92 6.95 10.34
N LYS A 25 -14.81 6.52 11.61
CA LYS A 25 -15.97 6.18 12.45
C LYS A 25 -16.88 7.36 12.77
N ASP A 26 -16.39 8.58 12.64
CA ASP A 26 -17.16 9.80 12.85
C ASP A 26 -18.02 10.14 11.60
N LEU A 27 -17.65 9.55 10.45
CA LEU A 27 -18.31 9.72 9.16
C LEU A 27 -19.19 8.52 8.76
N VAL A 28 -18.75 7.31 9.10
CA VAL A 28 -19.39 6.05 8.68
C VAL A 28 -19.70 5.19 9.90
N ALA A 29 -20.97 4.97 10.16
CA ALA A 29 -21.44 4.06 11.21
C ALA A 29 -21.33 2.60 10.71
N ARG A 30 -20.14 1.99 10.86
CA ARG A 30 -19.90 0.57 10.59
C ARG A 30 -19.28 -0.09 11.82
N PRO A 31 -19.80 -1.25 12.27
CA PRO A 31 -19.16 -1.96 13.37
C PRO A 31 -17.73 -2.36 12.98
N PRO A 32 -16.76 -2.28 13.90
CA PRO A 32 -15.40 -2.70 13.63
C PRO A 32 -15.35 -4.20 13.32
N SER A 33 -14.49 -4.58 12.37
CA SER A 33 -14.24 -5.99 12.04
C SER A 33 -13.61 -6.71 13.23
N PRO A 34 -14.06 -7.93 13.57
CA PRO A 34 -13.49 -8.68 14.68
C PRO A 34 -12.03 -9.06 14.40
N VAL A 35 -11.20 -9.07 15.44
CA VAL A 35 -9.80 -9.54 15.37
C VAL A 35 -9.56 -10.49 16.53
N ASP A 36 -9.27 -11.75 16.24
CA ASP A 36 -8.91 -12.74 17.25
C ASP A 36 -7.44 -12.56 17.68
N ARG A 37 -7.25 -11.66 18.64
CA ARG A 37 -5.92 -11.36 19.19
C ARG A 37 -5.32 -12.52 19.96
N SER A 38 -6.14 -13.42 20.53
CA SER A 38 -5.65 -14.58 21.26
C SER A 38 -5.03 -15.59 20.29
N ALA A 39 -5.77 -15.98 19.26
CA ALA A 39 -5.27 -16.90 18.24
C ALA A 39 -4.03 -16.35 17.52
N LEU A 40 -3.99 -15.03 17.24
CA LEU A 40 -2.82 -14.39 16.66
C LEU A 40 -1.61 -14.43 17.60
N ARG A 41 -1.80 -14.17 18.89
CA ARG A 41 -0.72 -14.25 19.89
C ARG A 41 -0.15 -15.67 19.94
N ASP A 42 -1.01 -16.67 20.03
CA ASP A 42 -0.59 -18.07 20.07
C ASP A 42 0.14 -18.49 18.79
N ALA A 43 -0.33 -18.03 17.61
CA ALA A 43 0.31 -18.32 16.33
C ALA A 43 1.68 -17.64 16.15
N LEU A 44 1.95 -16.55 16.87
CA LEU A 44 3.18 -15.75 16.73
C LEU A 44 4.15 -15.87 17.91
N ALA A 45 3.79 -16.56 19.00
CA ALA A 45 4.55 -16.60 20.25
C ALA A 45 6.01 -17.04 20.07
N ASP A 46 6.26 -18.05 19.21
CA ASP A 46 7.59 -18.61 18.94
C ASP A 46 8.13 -18.20 17.56
N ARG A 47 7.61 -17.10 16.97
CA ARG A 47 7.92 -16.68 15.59
C ARG A 47 8.72 -15.40 15.54
N THR A 48 9.67 -15.38 14.63
CA THR A 48 10.35 -14.16 14.19
C THR A 48 9.55 -13.53 13.05
N VAL A 49 9.06 -12.32 13.27
CA VAL A 49 8.25 -11.56 12.28
C VAL A 49 9.08 -10.42 11.71
N LEU A 50 9.13 -10.34 10.39
CA LEU A 50 9.77 -9.26 9.63
C LEU A 50 8.70 -8.41 8.94
N VAL A 51 8.70 -7.10 9.19
CA VAL A 51 7.83 -6.13 8.49
C VAL A 51 8.69 -5.24 7.62
N THR A 52 8.45 -5.21 6.31
CA THR A 52 9.11 -4.26 5.39
C THR A 52 8.20 -3.08 5.09
N GLY A 53 8.77 -1.89 4.92
CA GLY A 53 8.00 -0.64 4.83
C GLY A 53 7.37 -0.27 6.18
N ALA A 54 8.06 -0.63 7.27
CA ALA A 54 7.56 -0.49 8.63
C ALA A 54 7.27 0.96 9.03
N GLY A 55 7.99 1.93 8.47
CA GLY A 55 7.75 3.36 8.72
C GLY A 55 6.60 3.98 7.91
N GLY A 56 6.02 3.24 6.92
CA GLY A 56 4.84 3.67 6.18
C GLY A 56 3.56 3.55 7.00
N SER A 57 2.46 4.16 6.54
CA SER A 57 1.18 4.19 7.30
C SER A 57 0.66 2.79 7.66
N ILE A 58 0.71 1.83 6.72
CA ILE A 58 0.28 0.45 6.96
C ILE A 58 1.32 -0.30 7.78
N GLY A 59 2.60 -0.18 7.41
CA GLY A 59 3.68 -0.85 8.14
C GLY A 59 3.78 -0.43 9.59
N ALA A 60 3.61 0.86 9.90
CA ALA A 60 3.65 1.37 11.27
C ALA A 60 2.48 0.84 12.12
N GLU A 61 1.28 0.81 11.57
CA GLU A 61 0.13 0.26 12.28
C GLU A 61 0.24 -1.26 12.45
N LEU A 62 0.72 -2.01 11.42
CA LEU A 62 1.05 -3.43 11.56
C LEU A 62 2.07 -3.66 12.67
N SER A 63 3.14 -2.86 12.69
CA SER A 63 4.20 -2.95 13.70
C SER A 63 3.68 -2.70 15.11
N ARG A 64 2.79 -1.72 15.29
CA ARG A 64 2.14 -1.42 16.56
C ARG A 64 1.27 -2.58 17.05
N GLN A 65 0.43 -3.15 16.16
CA GLN A 65 -0.42 -4.29 16.51
C GLN A 65 0.42 -5.54 16.80
N LEU A 66 1.48 -5.80 16.05
CA LEU A 66 2.39 -6.92 16.28
C LEU A 66 3.16 -6.78 17.58
N ALA A 67 3.66 -5.59 17.91
CA ALA A 67 4.33 -5.34 19.20
C ALA A 67 3.41 -5.67 20.39
N ALA A 68 2.12 -5.35 20.28
CA ALA A 68 1.11 -5.70 21.30
C ALA A 68 0.77 -7.20 21.35
N LEU A 69 1.08 -7.98 20.29
CA LEU A 69 0.93 -9.44 20.27
C LEU A 69 2.16 -10.17 20.81
N THR A 70 3.29 -9.49 21.01
CA THR A 70 4.52 -10.01 21.62
C THR A 70 5.06 -11.27 20.93
N PRO A 71 5.40 -11.24 19.62
CA PRO A 71 6.07 -12.35 18.94
C PRO A 71 7.46 -12.61 19.58
N PHE A 72 8.08 -13.76 19.30
CA PHE A 72 9.42 -14.08 19.80
C PHE A 72 10.43 -12.99 19.43
N GLN A 73 10.41 -12.56 18.15
CA GLN A 73 11.20 -11.42 17.69
C GLN A 73 10.38 -10.62 16.65
N LEU A 74 10.46 -9.30 16.70
CA LEU A 74 9.87 -8.39 15.73
C LEU A 74 10.95 -7.52 15.11
N ALA A 75 11.17 -7.63 13.80
CA ALA A 75 12.11 -6.83 13.05
C ALA A 75 11.38 -5.88 12.09
N LEU A 76 11.70 -4.61 12.15
CA LEU A 76 11.02 -3.52 11.46
C LEU A 76 11.98 -2.86 10.46
N VAL A 77 11.74 -3.05 9.17
CA VAL A 77 12.61 -2.61 8.09
C VAL A 77 11.97 -1.45 7.33
N ASP A 78 12.68 -0.35 7.20
CA ASP A 78 12.31 0.76 6.32
C ASP A 78 13.57 1.46 5.77
N VAL A 79 13.47 2.07 4.61
CA VAL A 79 14.55 2.88 4.02
C VAL A 79 14.64 4.27 4.65
N SER A 80 13.54 4.75 5.23
CA SER A 80 13.46 6.07 5.86
C SER A 80 13.84 6.01 7.33
N GLU A 81 15.04 6.49 7.64
CA GLU A 81 15.49 6.68 9.04
C GLU A 81 14.47 7.48 9.86
N HIS A 82 14.01 8.61 9.31
CA HIS A 82 13.04 9.47 9.98
C HIS A 82 11.74 8.76 10.37
N ASN A 83 11.19 7.95 9.46
CA ASN A 83 9.95 7.22 9.74
C ASN A 83 10.17 6.10 10.77
N LEU A 84 11.32 5.41 10.72
CA LEU A 84 11.68 4.41 11.74
C LEU A 84 11.85 5.05 13.11
N TYR A 85 12.54 6.18 13.21
CA TYR A 85 12.69 6.92 14.47
C TYR A 85 11.34 7.33 15.07
N ARG A 86 10.41 7.82 14.24
CA ARG A 86 9.06 8.15 14.70
C ARG A 86 8.30 6.92 15.21
N LEU A 87 8.42 5.79 14.51
CA LEU A 87 7.81 4.53 14.90
C LEU A 87 8.39 4.01 16.21
N GLU A 88 9.73 4.03 16.36
CA GLU A 88 10.44 3.64 17.59
C GLU A 88 9.96 4.47 18.77
N THR A 89 9.93 5.80 18.61
CA THR A 89 9.46 6.72 19.66
C THR A 89 8.01 6.42 20.06
N ALA A 90 7.13 6.14 19.10
CA ALA A 90 5.73 5.81 19.37
C ALA A 90 5.59 4.47 20.09
N LEU A 91 6.29 3.42 19.66
CA LEU A 91 6.27 2.10 20.28
C LEU A 91 6.84 2.14 21.71
N HIS A 92 7.91 2.88 21.95
CA HIS A 92 8.47 3.08 23.29
C HIS A 92 7.48 3.80 24.21
N ALA A 93 6.77 4.81 23.72
CA ALA A 93 5.74 5.51 24.49
C ALA A 93 4.55 4.60 24.86
N GLU A 94 4.25 3.59 24.02
CA GLU A 94 3.25 2.55 24.28
C GLU A 94 3.79 1.40 25.15
N GLY A 95 5.06 1.44 25.58
CA GLY A 95 5.70 0.42 26.42
C GLY A 95 6.31 -0.76 25.66
N HIS A 96 6.46 -0.66 24.34
CA HIS A 96 7.03 -1.71 23.49
C HIS A 96 8.49 -1.36 23.13
N SER A 97 9.45 -1.91 23.87
CA SER A 97 10.90 -1.65 23.69
C SER A 97 11.66 -2.77 22.96
N SER A 98 10.99 -3.87 22.63
CA SER A 98 11.62 -5.09 22.11
C SER A 98 11.82 -5.16 20.58
N PRO A 99 11.10 -4.40 19.70
CA PRO A 99 11.32 -4.50 18.27
C PRO A 99 12.73 -4.08 17.85
N GLU A 100 13.28 -4.78 16.86
CA GLU A 100 14.53 -4.42 16.22
C GLU A 100 14.28 -3.51 15.01
N PHE A 101 14.86 -2.32 15.00
CA PHE A 101 14.70 -1.34 13.92
C PHE A 101 15.88 -1.43 12.95
N CYS A 102 15.59 -1.71 11.67
CA CYS A 102 16.60 -1.92 10.63
C CYS A 102 16.42 -0.87 9.51
N ILE A 103 17.37 0.05 9.36
CA ILE A 103 17.41 0.92 8.19
C ILE A 103 17.93 0.10 7.01
N ALA A 104 17.05 -0.24 6.07
CA ALA A 104 17.41 -1.00 4.87
C ALA A 104 16.46 -0.71 3.70
N ASP A 105 17.03 -0.67 2.51
CA ASP A 105 16.26 -0.60 1.26
C ASP A 105 15.96 -2.04 0.80
N VAL A 106 14.69 -2.37 0.62
CA VAL A 106 14.26 -3.68 0.10
C VAL A 106 14.80 -3.99 -1.31
N ARG A 107 15.32 -2.98 -2.01
CA ARG A 107 15.97 -3.12 -3.32
C ARG A 107 17.43 -3.57 -3.22
N ASP A 108 18.04 -3.43 -2.05
CA ASP A 108 19.42 -3.89 -1.80
C ASP A 108 19.42 -5.38 -1.44
N ALA A 109 19.77 -6.20 -2.45
CA ALA A 109 19.77 -7.65 -2.31
C ALA A 109 20.74 -8.13 -1.23
N SER A 110 21.95 -7.55 -1.15
CA SER A 110 22.99 -7.99 -0.22
C SER A 110 22.64 -7.66 1.23
N LEU A 111 22.07 -6.47 1.45
CA LEU A 111 21.64 -6.05 2.78
C LEU A 111 20.45 -6.89 3.26
N MET A 112 19.47 -7.12 2.38
CA MET A 112 18.31 -7.96 2.71
C MET A 112 18.70 -9.41 2.97
N GLU A 113 19.59 -9.98 2.17
CA GLU A 113 20.13 -11.33 2.42
C GLU A 113 20.86 -11.42 3.76
N GLY A 114 21.67 -10.42 4.12
CA GLY A 114 22.31 -10.32 5.44
C GLY A 114 21.30 -10.31 6.58
N LEU A 115 20.19 -9.56 6.44
CA LEU A 115 19.10 -9.54 7.41
C LEU A 115 18.43 -10.92 7.53
N PHE A 116 18.11 -11.58 6.41
CA PHE A 116 17.48 -12.91 6.42
C PHE A 116 18.37 -13.97 7.07
N ARG A 117 19.69 -13.98 6.78
CA ARG A 117 20.63 -14.89 7.44
C ARG A 117 20.68 -14.69 8.95
N ARG A 118 20.64 -13.45 9.42
CA ARG A 118 20.75 -13.10 10.82
C ARG A 118 19.45 -13.33 11.58
N LEU A 119 18.33 -12.87 11.03
CA LEU A 119 17.02 -12.88 11.69
C LEU A 119 16.30 -14.22 11.54
N ARG A 120 16.50 -14.92 10.41
CA ARG A 120 15.77 -16.16 10.05
C ARG A 120 14.25 -16.00 10.25
N PRO A 121 13.61 -15.06 9.56
CA PRO A 121 12.19 -14.78 9.80
C PRO A 121 11.31 -15.98 9.46
N ASP A 122 10.33 -16.26 10.32
CA ASP A 122 9.27 -17.25 10.08
C ASP A 122 8.12 -16.63 9.29
N VAL A 123 7.86 -15.33 9.52
CA VAL A 123 6.76 -14.58 8.91
C VAL A 123 7.30 -13.28 8.31
N VAL A 124 6.96 -13.01 7.07
CA VAL A 124 7.30 -11.75 6.39
C VAL A 124 6.01 -11.04 5.97
N LEU A 125 5.83 -9.81 6.45
CA LEU A 125 4.76 -8.91 6.05
C LEU A 125 5.35 -7.81 5.15
N HIS A 126 5.06 -7.89 3.85
CA HIS A 126 5.64 -6.99 2.86
C HIS A 126 4.71 -5.83 2.53
N ALA A 127 4.92 -4.68 3.22
CA ALA A 127 4.18 -3.43 3.02
C ALA A 127 4.99 -2.33 2.31
N ALA A 128 6.28 -2.57 2.03
CA ALA A 128 7.12 -1.61 1.31
C ALA A 128 6.63 -1.44 -0.14
N ALA A 129 6.25 -0.22 -0.51
CA ALA A 129 5.86 0.12 -1.88
C ALA A 129 5.78 1.64 -2.09
N TYR A 130 5.95 2.09 -3.32
CA TYR A 130 5.54 3.43 -3.76
C TYR A 130 4.07 3.42 -4.16
N LYS A 131 3.23 4.26 -3.52
CA LYS A 131 1.77 4.23 -3.67
C LYS A 131 1.17 5.43 -4.43
N HIS A 132 1.91 6.52 -4.60
CA HIS A 132 1.37 7.75 -5.18
C HIS A 132 1.28 7.67 -6.71
N VAL A 133 0.07 7.42 -7.23
CA VAL A 133 -0.19 7.24 -8.66
C VAL A 133 0.41 8.35 -9.51
N PRO A 134 0.14 9.67 -9.28
CA PRO A 134 0.69 10.71 -10.16
C PRO A 134 2.22 10.80 -10.15
N LEU A 135 2.86 10.38 -9.05
CA LEU A 135 4.31 10.36 -8.96
C LEU A 135 4.89 9.18 -9.74
N MET A 136 4.26 8.00 -9.64
CA MET A 136 4.70 6.79 -10.32
C MET A 136 4.48 6.85 -11.83
N GLU A 137 3.47 7.57 -12.32
CA GLU A 137 3.34 7.88 -13.75
C GLU A 137 4.56 8.65 -14.31
N ARG A 138 5.19 9.47 -13.47
CA ARG A 138 6.41 10.23 -13.83
C ARG A 138 7.70 9.44 -13.60
N HIS A 139 7.67 8.41 -12.76
CA HIS A 139 8.83 7.60 -12.36
C HIS A 139 8.56 6.09 -12.51
N PRO A 140 8.21 5.59 -13.72
CA PRO A 140 7.81 4.20 -13.90
C PRO A 140 8.92 3.20 -13.57
N ALA A 141 10.20 3.54 -13.80
CA ALA A 141 11.33 2.69 -13.43
C ALA A 141 11.43 2.48 -11.92
N GLU A 142 11.24 3.54 -11.13
CA GLU A 142 11.30 3.44 -9.68
C GLU A 142 10.09 2.68 -9.11
N ALA A 143 8.89 2.86 -9.70
CA ALA A 143 7.73 2.07 -9.36
C ALA A 143 8.00 0.56 -9.60
N PHE A 144 8.54 0.21 -10.76
CA PHE A 144 8.85 -1.17 -11.13
C PHE A 144 9.95 -1.77 -10.22
N ARG A 145 11.04 -1.04 -9.99
CA ARG A 145 12.14 -1.51 -9.13
C ARG A 145 11.71 -1.76 -7.70
N THR A 146 10.90 -0.84 -7.13
CA THR A 146 10.47 -0.94 -5.73
C THR A 146 9.29 -1.90 -5.57
N ASN A 147 8.24 -1.75 -6.38
CA ASN A 147 7.02 -2.53 -6.15
C ASN A 147 7.13 -3.95 -6.70
N THR A 148 7.85 -4.17 -7.83
CA THR A 148 7.88 -5.48 -8.49
C THR A 148 9.21 -6.22 -8.27
N LEU A 149 10.35 -5.64 -8.66
CA LEU A 149 11.63 -6.35 -8.55
C LEU A 149 12.02 -6.63 -7.09
N ALA A 150 11.83 -5.66 -6.20
CA ALA A 150 12.12 -5.88 -4.79
C ALA A 150 11.19 -6.94 -4.18
N THR A 151 9.89 -6.97 -4.57
CA THR A 151 8.98 -8.04 -4.14
C THR A 151 9.46 -9.41 -4.64
N ALA A 152 9.89 -9.51 -5.90
CA ALA A 152 10.38 -10.77 -6.46
C ALA A 152 11.65 -11.28 -5.75
N ARG A 153 12.60 -10.38 -5.45
CA ARG A 153 13.81 -10.70 -4.65
C ARG A 153 13.47 -11.15 -3.24
N LEU A 154 12.58 -10.41 -2.58
CA LEU A 154 12.16 -10.72 -1.22
C LEU A 154 11.48 -12.09 -1.15
N LEU A 155 10.65 -12.43 -2.13
CA LEU A 155 10.02 -13.74 -2.21
C LEU A 155 11.06 -14.85 -2.41
N ARG A 156 12.08 -14.65 -3.27
CA ARG A 156 13.17 -15.59 -3.44
C ARG A 156 13.92 -15.81 -2.13
N LEU A 157 14.24 -14.76 -1.38
CA LEU A 157 14.84 -14.89 -0.05
C LEU A 157 13.94 -15.69 0.90
N CYS A 158 12.63 -15.49 0.84
CA CYS A 158 11.68 -16.27 1.63
C CYS A 158 11.72 -17.77 1.25
N GLU A 159 11.81 -18.11 -0.03
CA GLU A 159 11.96 -19.49 -0.51
C GLU A 159 13.30 -20.11 -0.05
N GLU A 160 14.42 -19.42 -0.25
CA GLU A 160 15.78 -19.86 0.12
C GLU A 160 15.95 -20.07 1.62
N HIS A 161 15.36 -19.19 2.44
CA HIS A 161 15.42 -19.25 3.90
C HIS A 161 14.25 -20.02 4.54
N ARG A 162 13.37 -20.63 3.72
CA ARG A 162 12.23 -21.44 4.15
C ARG A 162 11.31 -20.69 5.13
N VAL A 163 11.03 -19.44 4.84
CA VAL A 163 10.02 -18.65 5.55
C VAL A 163 8.68 -19.39 5.50
N ASP A 164 7.97 -19.48 6.62
CA ASP A 164 6.68 -20.20 6.69
C ASP A 164 5.55 -19.40 6.02
N ARG A 165 5.52 -18.07 6.25
CA ARG A 165 4.45 -17.18 5.77
C ARG A 165 4.99 -15.92 5.10
N PHE A 166 4.48 -15.64 3.92
CA PHE A 166 4.72 -14.39 3.21
C PHE A 166 3.39 -13.70 2.90
N VAL A 167 3.15 -12.53 3.50
CA VAL A 167 1.95 -11.72 3.24
C VAL A 167 2.32 -10.50 2.42
N PHE A 168 1.78 -10.42 1.22
CA PHE A 168 1.96 -9.32 0.30
C PHE A 168 0.79 -8.33 0.40
N VAL A 169 1.08 -7.11 0.84
CA VAL A 169 0.10 -6.03 0.90
C VAL A 169 -0.10 -5.45 -0.50
N SER A 170 -1.26 -5.70 -1.09
CA SER A 170 -1.66 -5.19 -2.40
C SER A 170 -2.76 -4.12 -2.30
N THR A 171 -3.48 -3.86 -3.38
CA THR A 171 -4.43 -2.76 -3.50
C THR A 171 -5.52 -3.09 -4.54
N ASP A 172 -6.69 -2.45 -4.43
CA ASP A 172 -7.74 -2.41 -5.46
C ASP A 172 -7.22 -1.96 -6.83
N LYS A 173 -6.21 -1.08 -6.87
CA LYS A 173 -5.62 -0.55 -8.10
C LYS A 173 -4.81 -1.58 -8.91
N ALA A 174 -4.52 -2.75 -8.34
CA ALA A 174 -3.92 -3.89 -9.04
C ALA A 174 -4.95 -4.68 -9.87
N VAL A 175 -6.24 -4.39 -9.69
CA VAL A 175 -7.34 -4.99 -10.47
C VAL A 175 -7.60 -4.14 -11.70
N ARG A 176 -7.46 -4.72 -12.93
CA ARG A 176 -7.58 -3.97 -14.20
C ARG A 176 -6.84 -2.62 -14.15
N PRO A 177 -5.52 -2.61 -13.97
CA PRO A 177 -4.77 -1.40 -13.66
C PRO A 177 -4.85 -0.37 -14.79
N ALA A 178 -5.13 0.88 -14.44
CA ALA A 178 -5.10 2.04 -15.33
C ALA A 178 -3.85 2.91 -15.10
N SER A 179 -2.97 2.50 -14.18
CA SER A 179 -1.79 3.26 -13.77
C SER A 179 -0.56 2.38 -13.66
N VAL A 180 0.63 2.99 -13.82
CA VAL A 180 1.93 2.34 -13.59
C VAL A 180 2.00 1.71 -12.21
N MET A 181 1.58 2.43 -11.16
CA MET A 181 1.55 1.90 -9.80
C MET A 181 0.70 0.64 -9.70
N GLY A 182 -0.51 0.67 -10.26
CA GLY A 182 -1.42 -0.48 -10.29
C GLY A 182 -0.82 -1.67 -11.06
N SER A 183 -0.23 -1.43 -12.24
CA SER A 183 0.43 -2.47 -13.05
C SER A 183 1.60 -3.12 -12.31
N THR A 184 2.43 -2.33 -11.62
CA THR A 184 3.54 -2.89 -10.82
C THR A 184 3.05 -3.77 -9.68
N LYS A 185 1.94 -3.40 -9.02
CA LYS A 185 1.32 -4.23 -7.97
C LYS A 185 0.69 -5.50 -8.55
N GLN A 186 0.03 -5.42 -9.71
CA GLN A 186 -0.52 -6.58 -10.39
C GLN A 186 0.58 -7.59 -10.77
N LEU A 187 1.68 -7.13 -11.36
CA LEU A 187 2.84 -7.98 -11.68
C LEU A 187 3.38 -8.68 -10.43
N SER A 188 3.45 -7.96 -9.31
CA SER A 188 3.88 -8.52 -8.03
C SER A 188 2.90 -9.59 -7.52
N GLU A 189 1.60 -9.37 -7.61
CA GLU A 189 0.59 -10.37 -7.26
C GLU A 189 0.75 -11.65 -8.07
N TRP A 190 0.94 -11.52 -9.40
CA TRP A 190 1.14 -12.68 -10.27
C TRP A 190 2.41 -13.44 -9.90
N TYR A 191 3.50 -12.70 -9.60
CA TYR A 191 4.77 -13.32 -9.20
C TYR A 191 4.64 -14.07 -7.86
N VAL A 192 4.02 -13.44 -6.87
CA VAL A 192 3.77 -14.06 -5.55
C VAL A 192 2.95 -15.34 -5.66
N ARG A 193 1.99 -15.39 -6.58
CA ARG A 193 1.17 -16.60 -6.83
C ARG A 193 1.93 -17.74 -7.50
N THR A 194 3.10 -17.50 -8.06
CA THR A 194 3.96 -18.55 -8.64
C THR A 194 4.99 -19.11 -7.65
N ALA A 195 4.96 -18.65 -6.39
CA ALA A 195 5.88 -19.12 -5.35
C ALA A 195 5.79 -20.63 -5.15
N GLU A 196 6.93 -21.24 -4.91
CA GLU A 196 7.01 -22.62 -4.46
C GLU A 196 6.78 -22.67 -2.95
N THR A 197 6.22 -23.74 -2.45
CA THR A 197 5.93 -23.89 -1.01
C THR A 197 7.05 -24.62 -0.30
N PRO A 198 7.59 -24.12 0.84
CA PRO A 198 7.36 -22.84 1.48
C PRO A 198 8.00 -21.67 0.74
N PRO A 199 7.55 -20.40 0.91
CA PRO A 199 6.55 -19.92 1.88
C PRO A 199 5.11 -20.15 1.45
N HIS A 200 4.18 -20.21 2.43
CA HIS A 200 2.77 -20.04 2.12
C HIS A 200 2.49 -18.56 1.86
N CYS A 201 2.27 -18.24 0.60
CA CYS A 201 2.07 -16.88 0.15
C CYS A 201 0.61 -16.45 0.23
N THR A 202 0.38 -15.27 0.76
CA THR A 202 -0.93 -14.63 0.84
C THR A 202 -0.84 -13.23 0.25
N THR A 203 -1.68 -12.91 -0.72
CA THR A 203 -1.91 -11.54 -1.20
C THR A 203 -3.14 -10.95 -0.52
N VAL A 204 -3.08 -9.70 -0.10
CA VAL A 204 -4.21 -9.01 0.51
C VAL A 204 -4.52 -7.74 -0.28
N ARG A 205 -5.77 -7.63 -0.81
CA ARG A 205 -6.25 -6.45 -1.52
C ARG A 205 -7.30 -5.73 -0.70
N PHE A 206 -7.18 -4.43 -0.60
CA PHE A 206 -8.17 -3.54 -0.02
C PHE A 206 -8.11 -2.15 -0.67
N GLY A 207 -9.15 -1.35 -0.45
CA GLY A 207 -9.28 -0.02 -1.01
C GLY A 207 -8.47 1.03 -0.26
N ASN A 208 -9.00 2.25 -0.16
CA ASN A 208 -8.30 3.33 0.50
C ASN A 208 -8.31 3.16 2.02
N VAL A 209 -7.19 3.51 2.65
CA VAL A 209 -7.09 3.57 4.11
C VAL A 209 -7.17 5.02 4.56
N PHE A 210 -8.15 5.32 5.41
CA PHE A 210 -8.49 6.66 5.85
C PHE A 210 -7.34 7.30 6.65
N GLY A 211 -7.11 8.59 6.45
CA GLY A 211 -6.12 9.34 7.23
C GLY A 211 -4.65 8.96 7.00
N THR A 212 -4.36 8.07 6.03
CA THR A 212 -2.97 7.70 5.72
C THR A 212 -2.21 8.87 5.09
N GLN A 213 -0.91 8.94 5.36
CA GLN A 213 -0.04 10.02 4.89
C GLN A 213 -0.15 10.25 3.38
N GLY A 214 -0.37 11.50 2.96
CA GLY A 214 -0.53 11.90 1.58
C GLY A 214 -1.84 11.43 0.91
N SER A 215 -2.79 10.85 1.66
CA SER A 215 -4.13 10.51 1.16
C SER A 215 -5.04 11.73 1.04
N VAL A 216 -6.26 11.52 0.56
CA VAL A 216 -7.23 12.61 0.28
C VAL A 216 -7.60 13.40 1.53
N VAL A 217 -7.80 12.74 2.68
CA VAL A 217 -8.27 13.40 3.91
C VAL A 217 -7.24 14.37 4.49
N PRO A 218 -5.99 13.96 4.82
CA PRO A 218 -4.98 14.92 5.28
C PRO A 218 -4.77 16.09 4.32
N ARG A 219 -4.85 15.83 3.01
CA ARG A 219 -4.72 16.88 2.00
C ARG A 219 -5.88 17.87 2.03
N PHE A 220 -7.11 17.38 2.27
CA PHE A 220 -8.28 18.26 2.43
C PHE A 220 -8.17 19.06 3.73
N GLU A 221 -7.75 18.43 4.83
CA GLU A 221 -7.53 19.12 6.10
C GLU A 221 -6.46 20.21 6.00
N GLU A 222 -5.34 19.97 5.30
CA GLU A 222 -4.31 20.99 5.02
C GLU A 222 -4.89 22.19 4.27
N LYS A 223 -5.74 21.97 3.25
CA LYS A 223 -6.40 23.03 2.48
C LYS A 223 -7.37 23.81 3.35
N LEU A 224 -8.21 23.13 4.09
CA LEU A 224 -9.17 23.76 4.99
C LEU A 224 -8.48 24.54 6.10
N ALA A 225 -7.37 24.03 6.67
CA ALA A 225 -6.57 24.76 7.64
C ALA A 225 -5.98 26.06 7.07
N ALA A 226 -5.68 26.09 5.78
CA ALA A 226 -5.22 27.27 5.07
C ALA A 226 -6.35 28.20 4.61
N GLY A 227 -7.63 27.83 4.81
CA GLY A 227 -8.78 28.57 4.31
C GLY A 227 -8.98 28.46 2.80
N GLU A 228 -8.40 27.41 2.17
CA GLU A 228 -8.44 27.16 0.74
C GLU A 228 -9.47 26.09 0.37
N PRO A 229 -10.07 26.17 -0.84
CA PRO A 229 -10.97 25.11 -1.32
C PRO A 229 -10.28 23.76 -1.45
N VAL A 230 -11.05 22.68 -1.20
CA VAL A 230 -10.57 21.31 -1.35
C VAL A 230 -10.70 20.84 -2.80
N PRO A 231 -9.64 20.24 -3.38
CA PRO A 231 -9.66 19.82 -4.78
C PRO A 231 -10.31 18.44 -4.93
N VAL A 232 -11.49 18.37 -5.50
CA VAL A 232 -12.19 17.15 -5.90
C VAL A 232 -11.94 16.86 -7.38
N THR A 233 -11.50 15.65 -7.71
CA THR A 233 -11.11 15.33 -9.09
C THR A 233 -12.30 15.04 -10.01
N HIS A 234 -13.41 14.56 -9.47
CA HIS A 234 -14.67 14.36 -10.20
C HIS A 234 -15.84 14.19 -9.22
N PRO A 235 -17.04 14.71 -9.49
CA PRO A 235 -18.20 14.57 -8.60
C PRO A 235 -18.64 13.12 -8.37
N ASP A 236 -18.49 12.26 -9.38
CA ASP A 236 -18.86 10.84 -9.27
C ASP A 236 -17.69 9.94 -8.83
N MET A 237 -16.57 10.51 -8.39
CA MET A 237 -15.48 9.71 -7.88
C MET A 237 -15.85 9.06 -6.56
N GLU A 238 -15.72 7.75 -6.48
CA GLU A 238 -16.03 6.97 -5.29
C GLU A 238 -14.87 6.05 -4.89
N ARG A 239 -14.73 5.79 -3.59
CA ARG A 239 -13.70 4.92 -3.03
C ARG A 239 -14.22 4.13 -1.85
N TYR A 240 -13.76 2.90 -1.72
CA TYR A 240 -13.90 2.15 -0.49
C TYR A 240 -12.93 2.70 0.55
N PHE A 241 -13.39 2.81 1.80
CA PHE A 241 -12.56 3.25 2.91
C PHE A 241 -12.62 2.30 4.09
N MET A 242 -11.48 2.14 4.77
CA MET A 242 -11.38 1.51 6.07
C MET A 242 -10.35 2.23 6.94
N SER A 243 -10.41 2.03 8.25
CA SER A 243 -9.39 2.61 9.13
C SER A 243 -8.07 1.84 9.05
N PRO A 244 -6.93 2.47 9.38
CA PRO A 244 -5.65 1.76 9.47
C PRO A 244 -5.70 0.57 10.43
N GLU A 245 -6.34 0.75 11.59
CA GLU A 245 -6.47 -0.27 12.63
C GLU A 245 -7.23 -1.49 12.11
N GLU A 246 -8.34 -1.26 11.41
CA GLU A 246 -9.16 -2.31 10.81
C GLU A 246 -8.39 -3.04 9.71
N ALA A 247 -7.81 -2.30 8.77
CA ALA A 247 -7.04 -2.88 7.67
C ALA A 247 -5.91 -3.78 8.17
N CYS A 248 -5.12 -3.29 9.13
CA CYS A 248 -4.00 -4.03 9.69
C CYS A 248 -4.45 -5.23 10.54
N GLY A 249 -5.52 -5.09 11.32
CA GLY A 249 -6.10 -6.21 12.04
C GLY A 249 -6.54 -7.33 11.11
N LEU A 250 -7.20 -7.01 9.99
CA LEU A 250 -7.62 -8.00 8.99
C LEU A 250 -6.43 -8.60 8.22
N ILE A 251 -5.37 -7.81 7.92
CA ILE A 251 -4.12 -8.35 7.36
C ILE A 251 -3.54 -9.41 8.32
N LEU A 252 -3.46 -9.13 9.61
CA LEU A 252 -2.95 -10.09 10.58
C LEU A 252 -3.85 -11.33 10.69
N GLN A 253 -5.18 -11.17 10.61
CA GLN A 253 -6.10 -12.31 10.60
C GLN A 253 -5.85 -13.27 9.44
N THR A 254 -5.36 -12.79 8.28
CA THR A 254 -5.00 -13.69 7.17
C THR A 254 -3.88 -14.67 7.50
N LEU A 255 -3.08 -14.42 8.54
CA LEU A 255 -2.07 -15.38 9.03
C LEU A 255 -2.70 -16.67 9.56
N LEU A 256 -3.93 -16.61 10.05
CA LEU A 256 -4.69 -17.76 10.55
C LEU A 256 -5.41 -18.51 9.41
N LEU A 257 -5.55 -17.88 8.24
CA LEU A 257 -6.22 -18.45 7.07
C LEU A 257 -5.18 -19.07 6.12
N LYS A 258 -5.53 -20.21 5.48
CA LYS A 258 -4.59 -20.94 4.59
C LYS A 258 -5.22 -21.37 3.27
N THR A 259 -6.50 -21.12 3.07
CA THR A 259 -7.28 -21.73 1.99
C THR A 259 -7.06 -21.06 0.64
N TYR A 260 -6.96 -19.71 0.64
CA TYR A 260 -6.93 -18.95 -0.61
C TYR A 260 -5.61 -18.19 -0.77
N PRO A 261 -5.11 -18.05 -2.01
CA PRO A 261 -3.88 -17.30 -2.27
C PRO A 261 -4.07 -15.78 -2.21
N THR A 262 -5.32 -15.31 -2.33
CA THR A 262 -5.66 -13.89 -2.27
C THR A 262 -6.86 -13.68 -1.37
N TYR A 263 -6.79 -12.66 -0.53
CA TYR A 263 -7.90 -12.22 0.31
C TYR A 263 -8.26 -10.78 0.03
N ILE A 264 -9.56 -10.48 0.13
CA ILE A 264 -10.11 -9.12 0.11
C ILE A 264 -10.95 -8.89 1.35
N PHE A 265 -11.15 -7.64 1.71
CA PHE A 265 -11.93 -7.26 2.88
C PHE A 265 -13.30 -6.74 2.51
N ARG A 266 -14.32 -7.06 3.33
CA ARG A 266 -15.65 -6.47 3.23
C ARG A 266 -15.57 -5.02 3.71
N MET A 267 -15.55 -4.07 2.79
CA MET A 267 -15.33 -2.65 3.09
C MET A 267 -16.64 -1.83 3.21
N GLY A 268 -17.79 -2.48 3.09
CA GLY A 268 -19.09 -1.79 3.01
C GLY A 268 -19.30 -1.10 1.67
N GLU A 269 -20.10 -0.03 1.65
CA GLU A 269 -20.39 0.74 0.45
C GLU A 269 -19.26 1.74 0.15
N PRO A 270 -18.96 2.01 -1.14
CA PRO A 270 -18.01 3.04 -1.51
C PRO A 270 -18.56 4.43 -1.17
N LEU A 271 -17.68 5.34 -0.80
CA LEU A 271 -18.01 6.72 -0.47
C LEU A 271 -17.67 7.66 -1.63
N LYS A 272 -18.58 8.54 -2.00
CA LYS A 272 -18.27 9.64 -2.94
C LYS A 272 -17.24 10.58 -2.31
N ILE A 273 -16.19 10.92 -3.05
CA ILE A 273 -15.15 11.85 -2.59
C ILE A 273 -15.72 13.26 -2.39
N GLN A 274 -16.71 13.65 -3.20
CA GLN A 274 -17.45 14.88 -3.01
C GLN A 274 -18.15 14.90 -1.64
N TRP A 275 -18.91 13.85 -1.31
CA TRP A 275 -19.58 13.75 0.00
C TRP A 275 -18.60 13.87 1.16
N LEU A 276 -17.43 13.22 1.04
CA LEU A 276 -16.37 13.32 2.04
C LEU A 276 -15.83 14.75 2.17
N ALA A 277 -15.66 15.46 1.04
CA ALA A 277 -15.26 16.87 1.03
C ALA A 277 -16.28 17.74 1.74
N GLU A 278 -17.58 17.58 1.43
CA GLU A 278 -18.67 18.30 2.06
C GLU A 278 -18.68 18.12 3.58
N ARG A 279 -18.57 16.86 4.07
CA ARG A 279 -18.52 16.56 5.50
C ARG A 279 -17.30 17.19 6.21
N LEU A 280 -16.15 17.22 5.56
CA LEU A 280 -14.96 17.87 6.11
C LEU A 280 -15.13 19.40 6.13
N VAL A 281 -15.68 20.01 5.10
CA VAL A 281 -15.98 21.46 5.09
C VAL A 281 -16.95 21.80 6.21
N GLU A 282 -18.04 21.08 6.38
CA GLU A 282 -19.02 21.29 7.46
C GLU A 282 -18.37 21.17 8.85
N HIS A 283 -17.44 20.23 9.02
CA HIS A 283 -16.71 20.06 10.27
C HIS A 283 -15.78 21.25 10.58
N TRP A 284 -15.09 21.76 9.56
CA TRP A 284 -14.15 22.88 9.71
C TRP A 284 -14.85 24.24 9.74
N TYR A 285 -15.92 24.38 8.99
CA TYR A 285 -16.64 25.63 8.74
C TYR A 285 -18.17 25.43 8.84
N PRO A 286 -18.75 25.23 10.05
CA PRO A 286 -20.18 24.86 10.24
C PRO A 286 -21.19 25.83 9.66
N HIS A 287 -20.79 27.06 9.28
CA HIS A 287 -21.67 28.12 8.79
C HIS A 287 -21.38 28.48 7.32
N VAL A 288 -20.53 27.73 6.65
CA VAL A 288 -20.16 27.95 5.24
C VAL A 288 -20.87 26.89 4.39
N ASP A 289 -21.41 27.30 3.27
CA ASP A 289 -21.94 26.36 2.27
C ASP A 289 -20.77 25.51 1.71
N PRO A 290 -20.80 24.17 1.89
CA PRO A 290 -19.72 23.29 1.45
C PRO A 290 -19.37 23.44 -0.03
N GLU A 291 -20.33 23.71 -0.91
CA GLU A 291 -20.10 23.87 -2.34
C GLU A 291 -19.12 25.03 -2.66
N THR A 292 -19.10 26.06 -1.84
CA THR A 292 -18.19 27.22 -2.02
C THR A 292 -16.74 26.92 -1.69
N MET A 293 -16.49 25.82 -1.00
CA MET A 293 -15.16 25.35 -0.57
C MET A 293 -14.71 24.08 -1.31
N ILE A 294 -15.37 23.74 -2.41
CA ILE A 294 -15.00 22.60 -3.26
C ILE A 294 -14.61 23.11 -4.64
N GLU A 295 -13.42 22.68 -5.13
CA GLU A 295 -12.94 22.98 -6.47
C GLU A 295 -12.82 21.69 -7.29
N TYR A 296 -13.49 21.63 -8.45
CA TYR A 296 -13.36 20.50 -9.37
C TYR A 296 -12.14 20.66 -10.29
N VAL A 297 -11.10 19.86 -10.03
CA VAL A 297 -9.81 19.99 -10.72
C VAL A 297 -9.61 19.02 -11.89
N GLY A 298 -10.59 18.16 -12.18
CA GLY A 298 -10.51 17.13 -13.22
C GLY A 298 -9.71 15.89 -12.81
N ARG A 299 -9.97 14.76 -13.50
CA ARG A 299 -9.30 13.48 -13.25
C ARG A 299 -7.82 13.54 -13.63
N ARG A 300 -6.99 12.89 -12.82
CA ARG A 300 -5.56 12.74 -13.11
C ARG A 300 -5.31 11.51 -13.98
N PRO A 301 -4.21 11.48 -14.75
CA PRO A 301 -3.80 10.28 -15.47
C PRO A 301 -3.70 9.08 -14.51
N GLY A 302 -4.27 7.95 -14.93
CA GLY A 302 -4.26 6.72 -14.14
C GLY A 302 -5.32 6.63 -13.01
N GLU A 303 -6.20 7.63 -12.85
CA GLU A 303 -7.31 7.60 -11.89
C GLU A 303 -8.58 7.04 -12.56
N LYS A 304 -9.23 6.06 -11.92
CA LYS A 304 -10.57 5.57 -12.26
C LYS A 304 -11.63 6.29 -11.43
N LEU A 305 -12.88 6.33 -11.92
CA LEU A 305 -14.03 6.83 -11.14
C LEU A 305 -14.33 5.92 -9.95
N SER A 306 -14.36 4.61 -10.17
CA SER A 306 -14.50 3.58 -9.14
C SER A 306 -13.40 2.55 -9.27
N GLU A 307 -13.06 1.87 -8.17
CA GLU A 307 -12.07 0.81 -8.13
C GLU A 307 -12.71 -0.53 -7.81
N ASP A 308 -12.15 -1.62 -8.36
CA ASP A 308 -12.62 -2.98 -8.15
C ASP A 308 -11.67 -3.75 -7.24
N LEU A 309 -12.19 -4.69 -6.45
CA LEU A 309 -11.39 -5.61 -5.63
C LEU A 309 -11.22 -6.98 -6.28
N VAL A 310 -12.10 -7.33 -7.24
CA VAL A 310 -12.19 -8.64 -7.87
C VAL A 310 -12.02 -8.51 -9.36
N ARG A 311 -11.24 -9.41 -10.00
CA ARG A 311 -11.14 -9.53 -11.46
C ARG A 311 -12.24 -10.41 -12.00
N GLU A 312 -12.55 -10.30 -13.27
CA GLU A 312 -13.61 -11.08 -13.96
C GLU A 312 -13.37 -12.60 -13.90
N ASN A 313 -12.10 -13.03 -13.85
CA ASN A 313 -11.72 -14.44 -13.78
C ASN A 313 -11.47 -14.94 -12.35
N GLU A 314 -11.82 -14.16 -11.33
CA GLU A 314 -11.68 -14.52 -9.92
C GLU A 314 -13.04 -14.92 -9.34
N THR A 315 -13.08 -16.02 -8.60
CA THR A 315 -14.26 -16.47 -7.87
C THR A 315 -14.14 -16.05 -6.41
N VAL A 316 -15.20 -15.44 -5.89
CA VAL A 316 -15.27 -14.98 -4.49
C VAL A 316 -15.86 -16.07 -3.62
N HIS A 317 -15.21 -16.32 -2.48
CA HIS A 317 -15.65 -17.31 -1.49
C HIS A 317 -15.71 -16.68 -0.10
N ASP A 318 -16.67 -17.12 0.70
CA ASP A 318 -16.68 -16.86 2.12
C ASP A 318 -15.52 -17.59 2.80
N THR A 319 -15.03 -17.00 3.90
CA THR A 319 -14.03 -17.64 4.78
C THR A 319 -14.62 -17.80 6.19
N ASP A 320 -13.88 -18.46 7.08
CA ASP A 320 -14.25 -18.56 8.49
C ASP A 320 -14.28 -17.20 9.22
N HIS A 321 -13.77 -16.15 8.56
CA HIS A 321 -13.78 -14.80 9.12
C HIS A 321 -14.83 -13.92 8.44
N PRO A 322 -15.79 -13.31 9.19
CA PRO A 322 -16.94 -12.62 8.61
C PRO A 322 -16.60 -11.41 7.74
N SER A 323 -15.45 -10.80 7.95
CA SER A 323 -15.01 -9.59 7.20
C SER A 323 -13.96 -9.88 6.13
N ILE A 324 -13.55 -11.15 5.92
CA ILE A 324 -12.53 -11.54 4.94
C ILE A 324 -13.15 -12.50 3.92
N LEU A 325 -12.95 -12.19 2.64
CA LEU A 325 -13.33 -13.07 1.52
C LEU A 325 -12.07 -13.63 0.88
N GLY A 326 -12.14 -14.91 0.49
CA GLY A 326 -11.11 -15.56 -0.31
C GLY A 326 -11.36 -15.37 -1.80
N LEU A 327 -10.31 -15.22 -2.57
CA LEU A 327 -10.37 -15.23 -4.02
C LEU A 327 -9.62 -16.43 -4.56
N ASP A 328 -10.29 -17.19 -5.43
CA ASP A 328 -9.69 -18.24 -6.22
C ASP A 328 -9.68 -17.84 -7.70
N ALA A 329 -8.58 -18.13 -8.37
CA ALA A 329 -8.41 -17.92 -9.78
C ALA A 329 -7.29 -18.82 -10.31
N PRO A 330 -7.30 -19.21 -11.61
CA PRO A 330 -6.14 -19.87 -12.20
C PRO A 330 -4.88 -19.01 -12.04
N VAL A 331 -3.72 -19.67 -11.87
CA VAL A 331 -2.44 -18.97 -11.93
C VAL A 331 -2.30 -18.40 -13.35
N PRO A 332 -2.20 -17.09 -13.52
CA PRO A 332 -2.35 -16.48 -14.83
C PRO A 332 -1.24 -16.88 -15.81
N HIS A 333 -0.05 -17.23 -15.29
CA HIS A 333 1.11 -17.54 -16.13
C HIS A 333 2.08 -18.48 -15.44
N ALA A 334 2.80 -19.30 -16.22
CA ALA A 334 3.91 -20.08 -15.70
C ALA A 334 5.01 -19.14 -15.17
N ARG A 335 5.67 -19.52 -14.07
CA ARG A 335 6.75 -18.74 -13.43
C ARG A 335 7.84 -18.35 -14.45
N ALA A 336 8.20 -19.24 -15.38
CA ALA A 336 9.19 -18.95 -16.42
C ALA A 336 8.82 -17.78 -17.32
N ARG A 337 7.53 -17.69 -17.71
CA ARG A 337 7.01 -16.57 -18.55
C ARG A 337 7.08 -15.25 -17.78
N LEU A 338 6.67 -15.24 -16.51
CA LEU A 338 6.79 -14.06 -15.68
C LEU A 338 8.25 -13.63 -15.51
N HIS A 339 9.17 -14.57 -15.30
CA HIS A 339 10.62 -14.27 -15.25
C HIS A 339 11.12 -13.62 -16.54
N ALA A 340 10.76 -14.18 -17.72
CA ALA A 340 11.13 -13.59 -19.01
C ALA A 340 10.59 -12.16 -19.16
N HIS A 341 9.33 -11.95 -18.78
CA HIS A 341 8.70 -10.65 -18.82
C HIS A 341 9.37 -9.65 -17.86
N LEU A 342 9.65 -10.06 -16.62
CA LEU A 342 10.35 -9.21 -15.65
C LEU A 342 11.77 -8.86 -16.12
N ARG A 343 12.52 -9.78 -16.73
CA ARG A 343 13.84 -9.49 -17.35
C ARG A 343 13.73 -8.43 -18.43
N ARG A 344 12.73 -8.52 -19.31
CA ARG A 344 12.49 -7.52 -20.37
C ARG A 344 12.20 -6.14 -19.78
N LEU A 345 11.33 -6.06 -18.76
CA LEU A 345 11.02 -4.82 -18.07
C LEU A 345 12.24 -4.28 -17.31
N GLN A 346 13.03 -5.15 -16.70
CA GLN A 346 14.25 -4.76 -15.99
C GLN A 346 15.30 -4.16 -16.97
N ALA A 347 15.52 -4.79 -18.12
CA ALA A 347 16.38 -4.25 -19.17
C ALA A 347 15.86 -2.88 -19.66
N ALA A 348 14.55 -2.76 -19.93
CA ALA A 348 13.94 -1.50 -20.35
C ALA A 348 14.04 -0.41 -19.27
N SER A 349 14.04 -0.78 -17.99
CA SER A 349 14.15 0.16 -16.87
C SER A 349 15.57 0.65 -16.58
N ALA A 350 16.58 0.07 -17.25
CA ALA A 350 17.98 0.51 -17.09
C ALA A 350 18.20 1.89 -17.72
N PRO A 351 19.10 2.72 -17.15
CA PRO A 351 19.37 4.05 -17.68
C PRO A 351 19.79 4.00 -19.16
N GLY A 352 19.17 4.82 -20.00
CA GLY A 352 19.47 4.92 -21.42
C GLY A 352 18.86 3.85 -22.33
N HIS A 353 18.12 2.84 -21.83
CA HIS A 353 17.55 1.76 -22.65
C HIS A 353 16.15 2.09 -23.18
N ALA A 354 15.26 2.60 -22.36
CA ALA A 354 13.94 3.02 -22.80
C ALA A 354 13.61 4.43 -22.27
N SER A 355 12.83 5.19 -23.05
CA SER A 355 12.27 6.43 -22.52
C SER A 355 11.23 6.13 -21.43
N ARG A 356 10.95 7.14 -20.60
CA ARG A 356 9.90 7.07 -19.59
C ARG A 356 8.55 6.61 -20.18
N GLU A 357 8.17 7.14 -21.33
CA GLU A 357 6.91 6.82 -21.99
C GLU A 357 6.88 5.40 -22.55
N GLN A 358 7.98 4.92 -23.12
CA GLN A 358 8.12 3.53 -23.57
C GLN A 358 7.98 2.56 -22.40
N LEU A 359 8.65 2.81 -21.26
CA LEU A 359 8.54 1.96 -20.09
C LEU A 359 7.13 2.01 -19.47
N ARG A 360 6.53 3.19 -19.44
CA ARG A 360 5.14 3.36 -19.01
C ARG A 360 4.20 2.52 -19.89
N THR A 361 4.32 2.61 -21.19
CA THR A 361 3.52 1.82 -22.14
C THR A 361 3.73 0.33 -21.93
N LEU A 362 4.97 -0.13 -21.80
CA LEU A 362 5.29 -1.53 -21.52
C LEU A 362 4.63 -2.03 -20.21
N LEU A 363 4.64 -1.23 -19.15
CA LEU A 363 4.02 -1.59 -17.87
C LEU A 363 2.49 -1.62 -17.96
N LEU A 364 1.87 -0.74 -18.75
CA LEU A 364 0.41 -0.67 -18.91
C LEU A 364 -0.12 -1.72 -19.90
N SER A 365 0.67 -2.11 -20.91
CA SER A 365 0.31 -3.15 -21.88
C SER A 365 0.57 -4.57 -21.38
N THR A 366 0.95 -4.72 -20.11
CA THR A 366 1.37 -6.01 -19.56
C THR A 366 0.21 -6.99 -19.49
N THR A 367 0.09 -7.81 -20.54
CA THR A 367 -0.41 -9.18 -20.44
C THR A 367 0.80 -10.08 -20.71
N PRO A 368 1.08 -11.08 -19.87
CA PRO A 368 2.18 -12.02 -20.12
C PRO A 368 2.00 -12.87 -21.39
N ASP A 369 0.83 -12.84 -22.00
CA ASP A 369 0.53 -13.51 -23.29
C ASP A 369 1.26 -12.85 -24.47
N ASP A 370 1.56 -11.56 -24.39
CA ASP A 370 2.36 -10.86 -25.43
C ASP A 370 3.84 -11.27 -25.46
N ALA A 371 4.30 -12.07 -24.50
CA ALA A 371 5.68 -12.56 -24.46
C ALA A 371 5.98 -13.69 -25.47
N GLU A 372 4.96 -14.38 -25.98
CA GLU A 372 5.14 -15.50 -26.93
C GLU A 372 5.69 -15.08 -28.31
N ALA A 373 5.43 -13.85 -28.75
CA ALA A 373 5.89 -13.37 -30.04
C ALA A 373 7.41 -13.12 -30.13
N VAL A 374 8.12 -13.09 -29.01
CA VAL A 374 9.54 -12.70 -28.92
C VAL A 374 10.49 -13.89 -28.63
N GLU A 375 10.00 -14.97 -28.00
CA GLU A 375 10.86 -16.14 -27.68
C GLU A 375 11.31 -16.98 -28.91
N ALA A 376 10.72 -16.76 -30.06
CA ALA A 376 11.18 -17.43 -31.29
C ALA A 376 12.56 -16.95 -31.78
N SER A 377 13.16 -15.94 -31.17
CA SER A 377 14.42 -15.34 -31.65
C SER A 377 15.61 -15.32 -30.68
N SER A 378 15.50 -15.82 -29.44
CA SER A 378 16.67 -15.82 -28.53
C SER A 378 16.72 -17.03 -27.60
N SER A 379 17.70 -17.91 -27.87
CA SER A 379 18.04 -19.12 -27.09
C SER A 379 18.99 -18.84 -25.94
N ASP A 380 18.74 -17.86 -25.10
CA ASP A 380 19.61 -17.61 -23.94
C ASP A 380 18.93 -18.02 -22.63
N ARG A 381 19.38 -19.13 -22.07
CA ARG A 381 18.91 -19.75 -20.81
C ARG A 381 19.68 -19.22 -19.59
N SER A 382 19.94 -17.93 -19.49
CA SER A 382 20.48 -17.39 -18.25
C SER A 382 19.40 -17.33 -17.16
N SER A 383 19.73 -17.78 -15.95
CA SER A 383 18.83 -17.70 -14.79
C SER A 383 18.49 -16.24 -14.49
N PHE A 384 17.20 -15.95 -14.28
CA PHE A 384 16.78 -14.64 -13.79
C PHE A 384 17.23 -14.48 -12.34
N ASP A 385 18.12 -13.52 -12.11
CA ASP A 385 18.48 -13.04 -10.79
C ASP A 385 17.79 -11.66 -10.59
N PRO A 386 16.65 -11.61 -9.85
CA PRO A 386 15.85 -10.41 -9.64
C PRO A 386 16.53 -9.35 -8.77
#